data_56e9b4f42b019937a0a256b5cf7a12aa
#
_entry.id   56e9b4f42b019937a0a256b5cf7a12aa
#
_cell.length_a   1.000
_cell.length_b   1.000
_cell.length_c   1.000
_cell.angle_alpha   90.00
_cell.angle_beta   90.00
_cell.angle_gamma   90.00
#
_symmetry.space_group_name_H-M   'P 1'
#
loop_
_entity.id
_entity.type
_entity.pdbx_description
1 polymer ?
#
loop_
_entity_poly.entity_id
_entity_poly.type
_entity_poly.pdbx_seq_one_letter_code
_entity_poly.pdbx_strand_id
1 'polypeptide(L)'
;MNWLEKIAYRLNIILFRISTGNARVRLARRLGVRIGSNCELYYCNLSTEPYLISIGNNCKITYGVTFMTHDGAKWVLEQNADFEGSKFGPIIIRDNSFIGVNA
;
A
#
# COMPACT_ATOMS: atom_id res chain seq x y z
N MET A 1 10.51 -12.37 9.96
CA MET A 1 11.06 -11.02 10.25
C MET A 1 11.53 -10.98 11.71
N ASN A 2 12.82 -10.71 11.92
CA ASN A 2 13.37 -10.58 13.27
C ASN A 2 12.97 -9.24 13.90
N TRP A 3 13.31 -9.02 15.17
CA TRP A 3 12.87 -7.80 15.86
C TRP A 3 13.54 -6.52 15.34
N LEU A 4 14.79 -6.62 14.82
CA LEU A 4 15.47 -5.48 14.19
C LEU A 4 14.75 -5.08 12.88
N GLU A 5 14.36 -6.06 12.08
CA GLU A 5 13.61 -5.84 10.85
C GLU A 5 12.21 -5.24 11.14
N LYS A 6 11.56 -5.69 12.21
CA LYS A 6 10.28 -5.13 12.66
C LYS A 6 10.42 -3.67 13.06
N ILE A 7 11.48 -3.30 13.77
CA ILE A 7 11.76 -1.93 14.15
C ILE A 7 12.01 -1.08 12.90
N ALA A 8 12.84 -1.56 11.99
CA ALA A 8 13.11 -0.87 10.73
C ALA A 8 11.84 -0.65 9.91
N TYR A 9 10.98 -1.64 9.83
CA TYR A 9 9.71 -1.55 9.14
C TYR A 9 8.80 -0.47 9.76
N ARG A 10 8.68 -0.47 11.09
CA ARG A 10 7.88 0.54 11.80
C ARG A 10 8.43 1.96 11.62
N LEU A 11 9.76 2.10 11.65
CA LEU A 11 10.41 3.39 11.37
C LEU A 11 10.10 3.87 9.96
N ASN A 12 10.14 2.98 8.97
CA ASN A 12 9.80 3.33 7.59
C ASN A 12 8.35 3.77 7.46
N ILE A 13 7.42 3.18 8.20
CA ILE A 13 6.02 3.63 8.23
C ILE A 13 5.91 5.04 8.78
N ILE A 14 6.60 5.35 9.88
CA ILE A 14 6.59 6.69 10.48
C ILE A 14 7.21 7.70 9.52
N LEU A 15 8.36 7.37 8.94
CA LEU A 15 9.03 8.24 7.97
C LEU A 15 8.17 8.48 6.74
N PHE A 16 7.45 7.48 6.27
CA PHE A 16 6.52 7.62 5.15
C PHE A 16 5.44 8.66 5.46
N ARG A 17 4.92 8.67 6.68
CA ARG A 17 3.88 9.63 7.08
C ARG A 17 4.35 11.09 7.02
N ILE A 18 5.61 11.34 7.38
CA ILE A 18 6.15 12.70 7.47
C ILE A 18 6.97 13.12 6.24
N SER A 19 7.22 12.20 5.32
CA SER A 19 8.02 12.47 4.13
C SER A 19 7.23 13.22 3.06
N THR A 20 7.94 13.82 2.11
CA THR A 20 7.36 14.52 0.97
C THR A 20 8.13 14.20 -0.30
N GLY A 21 7.49 14.40 -1.46
CA GLY A 21 8.13 14.28 -2.76
C GLY A 21 8.76 12.91 -3.02
N ASN A 22 9.95 12.92 -3.60
CA ASN A 22 10.65 11.69 -3.97
C ASN A 22 11.05 10.83 -2.77
N ALA A 23 11.22 11.42 -1.60
CA ALA A 23 11.52 10.66 -0.38
C ALA A 23 10.35 9.73 -0.03
N ARG A 24 9.13 10.18 -0.21
CA ARG A 24 7.94 9.36 0.03
C ARG A 24 7.89 8.17 -0.92
N VAL A 25 8.20 8.36 -2.19
CA VAL A 25 8.27 7.27 -3.17
C VAL A 25 9.32 6.24 -2.76
N ARG A 26 10.51 6.69 -2.36
CA ARG A 26 11.57 5.78 -1.89
C ARG A 26 11.14 4.98 -0.66
N LEU A 27 10.47 5.62 0.28
CA LEU A 27 9.98 4.95 1.49
C LEU A 27 8.87 3.94 1.17
N ALA A 28 7.97 4.27 0.25
CA ALA A 28 6.95 3.33 -0.20
C ALA A 28 7.59 2.08 -0.82
N ARG A 29 8.64 2.26 -1.62
CA ARG A 29 9.39 1.12 -2.18
C ARG A 29 10.05 0.27 -1.08
N ARG A 30 10.60 0.89 -0.04
CA ARG A 30 11.16 0.17 1.10
C ARG A 30 10.09 -0.62 1.87
N LEU A 31 8.86 -0.13 1.91
CA LEU A 31 7.75 -0.83 2.52
C LEU A 31 7.24 -2.00 1.67
N GLY A 32 7.66 -2.09 0.42
CA GLY A 32 7.36 -3.21 -0.45
C GLY A 32 6.55 -2.88 -1.69
N VAL A 33 6.10 -1.62 -1.85
CA VAL A 33 5.34 -1.22 -3.03
C VAL A 33 6.25 -1.17 -4.25
N ARG A 34 5.78 -1.71 -5.36
CA ARG A 34 6.47 -1.56 -6.66
C ARG A 34 5.97 -0.29 -7.30
N ILE A 35 6.89 0.63 -7.57
CA ILE A 35 6.56 1.93 -8.16
C ILE A 35 7.52 2.19 -9.32
N GLY A 36 6.97 2.52 -10.47
CA GLY A 36 7.74 2.89 -11.65
C GLY A 36 8.38 4.26 -11.52
N SER A 37 8.79 4.84 -12.65
CA SER A 37 9.45 6.13 -12.70
C SER A 37 8.44 7.27 -12.88
N ASN A 38 8.87 8.49 -12.50
CA ASN A 38 8.11 9.71 -12.66
C ASN A 38 6.73 9.65 -11.99
N CYS A 39 6.70 9.18 -10.74
CA CYS A 39 5.48 9.10 -9.95
C CYS A 39 5.48 10.14 -8.84
N GLU A 40 4.31 10.66 -8.54
CA GLU A 40 4.08 11.55 -7.42
C GLU A 40 3.14 10.87 -6.44
N LEU A 41 3.56 10.81 -5.19
CA LEU A 41 2.82 10.10 -4.15
C LEU A 41 2.59 11.04 -2.98
N TYR A 42 1.34 11.36 -2.71
CA TYR A 42 0.95 12.06 -1.50
C TYR A 42 0.71 11.03 -0.39
N TYR A 43 0.49 11.50 0.84
CA TYR A 43 0.21 10.55 1.92
C TYR A 43 -1.04 9.74 1.60
N CYS A 44 -0.87 8.43 1.62
CA CYS A 44 -1.93 7.46 1.36
C CYS A 44 -1.76 6.26 2.28
N ASN A 45 -2.82 5.48 2.44
CA ASN A 45 -2.76 4.25 3.22
C ASN A 45 -2.36 3.10 2.30
N LEU A 46 -1.18 2.53 2.55
CA LEU A 46 -0.63 1.43 1.75
C LEU A 46 -1.09 0.05 2.23
N SER A 47 -2.10 0.01 3.10
CA SER A 47 -2.60 -1.24 3.68
C SER A 47 -1.54 -1.94 4.55
N THR A 48 -1.84 -3.14 4.98
CA THR A 48 -0.91 -3.99 5.75
C THR A 48 -0.06 -4.89 4.88
N GLU A 49 -0.37 -4.97 3.57
CA GLU A 49 0.37 -5.75 2.58
C GLU A 49 0.86 -4.88 1.43
N PRO A 50 1.80 -3.93 1.67
CA PRO A 50 2.30 -3.05 0.60
C PRO A 50 2.92 -3.80 -0.57
N TYR A 51 3.46 -4.99 -0.32
CA TYR A 51 4.06 -5.84 -1.37
C TYR A 51 3.05 -6.33 -2.41
N LEU A 52 1.75 -6.18 -2.16
CA LEU A 52 0.70 -6.51 -3.12
C LEU A 52 0.33 -5.32 -4.02
N ILE A 53 0.92 -4.16 -3.80
CA ILE A 53 0.62 -2.94 -4.56
C ILE A 53 1.70 -2.72 -5.62
N SER A 54 1.27 -2.53 -6.86
CA SER A 54 2.15 -2.19 -7.98
C SER A 54 1.61 -0.95 -8.68
N ILE A 55 2.48 0.03 -8.87
CA ILE A 55 2.16 1.32 -9.52
C ILE A 55 3.11 1.48 -10.70
N GLY A 56 2.57 1.73 -11.87
CA GLY A 56 3.33 1.91 -13.10
C GLY A 56 4.05 3.25 -13.17
N ASN A 57 4.44 3.64 -14.39
CA ASN A 57 5.15 4.89 -14.64
C ASN A 57 4.17 6.05 -14.81
N ASN A 58 4.61 7.27 -14.49
CA ASN A 58 3.85 8.50 -14.70
C ASN A 58 2.50 8.48 -13.98
N CYS A 59 2.47 7.98 -12.75
CA CYS A 59 1.26 7.91 -11.94
C CYS A 59 1.27 8.96 -10.84
N LYS A 60 0.10 9.49 -10.53
CA LYS A 60 -0.10 10.39 -9.41
C LYS A 60 -1.13 9.81 -8.47
N ILE A 61 -0.74 9.58 -7.23
CA ILE A 61 -1.60 9.08 -6.16
C ILE A 61 -1.78 10.23 -5.17
N THR A 62 -3.00 10.72 -5.05
CA THR A 62 -3.27 11.91 -4.26
C THR A 62 -3.57 11.60 -2.81
N TYR A 63 -3.76 12.66 -2.00
CA TYR A 63 -3.91 12.56 -0.56
C TYR A 63 -5.14 11.75 -0.16
N GLY A 64 -4.95 10.90 0.84
CA GLY A 64 -6.05 10.16 1.46
C GLY A 64 -6.50 8.92 0.69
N VAL A 65 -5.82 8.57 -0.40
CA VAL A 65 -6.11 7.32 -1.10
C VAL A 65 -5.84 6.13 -0.16
N THR A 66 -6.75 5.18 -0.15
CA THR A 66 -6.63 3.98 0.68
C THR A 66 -6.56 2.75 -0.22
N PHE A 67 -5.44 2.03 -0.14
CA PHE A 67 -5.29 0.74 -0.79
C PHE A 67 -5.79 -0.35 0.14
N MET A 68 -6.66 -1.21 -0.37
CA MET A 68 -7.21 -2.34 0.39
C MET A 68 -6.77 -3.64 -0.28
N THR A 69 -5.83 -4.31 0.34
CA THR A 69 -5.23 -5.54 -0.19
C THR A 69 -5.79 -6.80 0.44
N HIS A 70 -6.68 -6.66 1.42
CA HIS A 70 -7.37 -7.79 2.04
C HIS A 70 -8.83 -7.44 2.30
N ASP A 71 -9.64 -8.46 2.47
CA ASP A 71 -11.08 -8.31 2.68
C ASP A 71 -11.43 -8.59 4.13
N GLY A 72 -12.02 -7.59 4.79
CA GLY A 72 -12.52 -7.71 6.16
C GLY A 72 -13.81 -8.53 6.29
N ALA A 73 -14.48 -8.84 5.19
CA ALA A 73 -15.68 -9.67 5.17
C ALA A 73 -15.42 -11.09 5.66
N LYS A 74 -14.17 -11.50 5.74
CA LYS A 74 -13.77 -12.78 6.33
C LYS A 74 -14.47 -13.03 7.68
N TRP A 75 -14.51 -12.02 8.54
CA TRP A 75 -15.13 -12.12 9.86
C TRP A 75 -16.61 -12.54 9.76
N VAL A 76 -17.34 -11.96 8.82
CA VAL A 76 -18.75 -12.30 8.57
C VAL A 76 -18.87 -13.69 7.99
N LEU A 77 -18.02 -14.03 7.02
CA LEU A 77 -18.06 -15.31 6.32
C LEU A 77 -17.65 -16.49 7.22
N GLU A 78 -16.79 -16.25 8.20
CA GLU A 78 -16.39 -17.25 9.19
C GLU A 78 -17.57 -17.73 10.07
N GLN A 79 -18.65 -16.97 10.12
CA GLN A 79 -19.86 -17.40 10.80
C GLN A 79 -20.61 -18.50 10.02
N ASN A 80 -20.26 -18.73 8.77
CA ASN A 80 -20.78 -19.80 7.94
C ASN A 80 -19.75 -20.93 7.85
N ALA A 81 -20.19 -22.17 8.06
CA ALA A 81 -19.32 -23.33 8.25
C ALA A 81 -18.41 -23.65 7.05
N ASP A 82 -18.69 -23.13 5.87
CA ASP A 82 -18.01 -23.53 4.63
C ASP A 82 -16.93 -22.54 4.19
N PHE A 83 -16.68 -21.47 4.94
CA PHE A 83 -15.68 -20.49 4.56
C PHE A 83 -14.38 -20.69 5.34
N GLU A 84 -13.28 -20.87 4.63
CA GLU A 84 -11.95 -20.99 5.21
C GLU A 84 -10.99 -19.98 4.57
N GLY A 85 -10.12 -19.36 5.39
CA GLY A 85 -9.01 -18.54 4.95
C GLY A 85 -9.28 -17.05 4.85
N SER A 86 -8.21 -16.29 4.65
CA SER A 86 -8.22 -14.86 4.41
C SER A 86 -8.12 -14.60 2.92
N LYS A 87 -8.83 -13.57 2.46
CA LYS A 87 -8.77 -13.18 1.06
C LYS A 87 -7.83 -11.97 0.92
N PHE A 88 -6.72 -12.17 0.22
CA PHE A 88 -5.75 -11.13 -0.16
C PHE A 88 -5.75 -11.01 -1.67
N GLY A 89 -5.51 -9.81 -2.18
CA GLY A 89 -5.42 -9.61 -3.61
C GLY A 89 -4.49 -8.47 -3.97
N PRO A 90 -3.80 -8.57 -5.11
CA PRO A 90 -2.95 -7.50 -5.58
C PRO A 90 -3.76 -6.34 -6.13
N ILE A 91 -3.16 -5.15 -6.03
CA ILE A 91 -3.67 -3.94 -6.69
C ILE A 91 -2.62 -3.52 -7.70
N ILE A 92 -3.02 -3.43 -8.96
CA ILE A 92 -2.15 -3.05 -10.07
C ILE A 92 -2.68 -1.77 -10.68
N ILE A 93 -1.90 -0.69 -10.58
CA ILE A 93 -2.18 0.57 -11.23
C ILE A 93 -1.22 0.69 -12.41
N ARG A 94 -1.77 0.82 -13.59
CA ARG A 94 -0.98 0.87 -14.81
C ARG A 94 -0.44 2.26 -15.08
N ASP A 95 0.43 2.40 -16.08
CA ASP A 95 1.06 3.66 -16.46
C ASP A 95 0.05 4.77 -16.73
N ASN A 96 0.46 6.00 -16.47
CA ASN A 96 -0.31 7.20 -16.80
C ASN A 96 -1.66 7.26 -16.08
N SER A 97 -1.71 6.82 -14.83
CA SER A 97 -2.92 6.81 -14.01
C SER A 97 -2.92 7.93 -12.98
N PHE A 98 -4.09 8.45 -12.73
CA PHE A 98 -4.34 9.43 -11.67
C PHE A 98 -5.40 8.88 -10.72
N ILE A 99 -5.08 8.85 -9.42
CA ILE A 99 -6.00 8.42 -8.38
C ILE A 99 -6.37 9.64 -7.55
N GLY A 100 -7.64 9.99 -7.53
CA GLY A 100 -8.13 11.21 -6.88
C GLY A 100 -8.15 11.14 -5.36
N VAL A 101 -8.32 12.29 -4.73
CA VAL A 101 -8.31 12.46 -3.27
C VAL A 101 -9.35 11.56 -2.62
N ASN A 102 -8.94 10.86 -1.57
CA ASN A 102 -9.80 9.96 -0.76
C ASN A 102 -10.42 8.78 -1.53
N ALA A 103 -9.86 8.43 -2.67
CA ALA A 103 -10.31 7.23 -3.37
C ALA A 103 -9.97 5.94 -2.61
#